data_743a8f5a08ec11e7cc129b1fd8b0c354
#
_entry.id   743a8f5a08ec11e7cc129b1fd8b0c354
#
_cell.length_a   1.000
_cell.length_b   1.000
_cell.length_c   1.000
_cell.angle_alpha   90.00
_cell.angle_beta   90.00
_cell.angle_gamma   90.00
#
_symmetry.space_group_name_H-M   'P 1'
#
loop_
_entity.id
_entity.type
_entity.pdbx_description
1 polymer ?
#
loop_
_entity_poly.entity_id
_entity_poly.type
_entity_poly.pdbx_seq_one_letter_code
_entity_poly.pdbx_strand_id
1 'polypeptide(L)'
;MAEPCCSSPVPQSLDQTQAVEARYGAAAQEQEACLCTPVGFDPALLKVIPDAVVERDYGCGDPTRWVKQGDRVLDLGSGSGKNAFICSQIVGASGRVTGVDRNADMLALSRQAIPVVASAVGFDNVRFVDGAIEALDAPTATGEPLIADGSIDVVLSNCVLNLVNPSARDRLLGNIRRVLAPGGRVAISDIVCDQEVPLRLQQDPDLWSGCISGAWQEQAFLKAFEALGFEQVRYADRSEQPWRVVEGIEFRAVTLLANKKN
;
A
#
# COMPACT_ATOMS: atom_id res chain seq x y z
N MET A 1 2.02 -23.33 19.04
CA MET A 1 2.61 -22.01 19.33
C MET A 1 3.57 -21.73 18.19
N ALA A 2 3.21 -20.84 17.28
CA ALA A 2 4.12 -20.40 16.23
C ALA A 2 5.13 -19.45 16.88
N GLU A 3 6.41 -19.75 16.77
CA GLU A 3 7.48 -18.88 17.23
C GLU A 3 7.39 -17.53 16.49
N PRO A 4 7.68 -16.41 17.16
CA PRO A 4 7.75 -15.12 16.48
C PRO A 4 8.95 -15.12 15.52
N CYS A 5 8.67 -15.16 14.23
CA CYS A 5 9.69 -15.08 13.17
C CYS A 5 10.27 -13.67 12.99
N CYS A 6 10.18 -12.79 13.97
CA CYS A 6 10.63 -11.41 13.79
C CYS A 6 12.10 -11.24 14.15
N SER A 7 12.88 -10.77 13.18
CA SER A 7 14.16 -10.11 13.41
C SER A 7 13.96 -8.97 14.42
N SER A 8 14.91 -8.63 15.22
CA SER A 8 14.98 -7.66 16.31
C SER A 8 13.75 -6.76 16.55
N PRO A 9 13.15 -6.74 17.74
CA PRO A 9 12.02 -5.88 18.06
C PRO A 9 12.37 -4.41 17.88
N VAL A 10 11.40 -3.62 17.39
CA VAL A 10 11.54 -2.16 17.28
C VAL A 10 11.65 -1.57 18.69
N PRO A 11 12.57 -0.61 18.94
CA PRO A 11 12.71 0.01 20.26
C PRO A 11 11.40 0.65 20.73
N GLN A 12 10.95 0.29 21.93
CA GLN A 12 9.72 0.80 22.56
C GLN A 12 9.72 2.34 22.81
N SER A 13 10.87 2.99 22.63
CA SER A 13 11.01 4.44 22.77
C SER A 13 10.64 5.23 21.51
N LEU A 14 10.43 4.56 20.38
CA LEU A 14 10.05 5.20 19.12
C LEU A 14 8.56 5.48 19.09
N ASP A 15 8.18 6.61 18.50
CA ASP A 15 6.79 6.84 18.13
C ASP A 15 6.39 5.96 16.91
N GLN A 16 5.10 5.90 16.60
CA GLN A 16 4.57 5.05 15.54
C GLN A 16 5.23 5.33 14.17
N THR A 17 5.46 6.60 13.83
CA THR A 17 6.07 6.99 12.55
C THR A 17 7.53 6.56 12.49
N GLN A 18 8.28 6.82 13.55
CA GLN A 18 9.68 6.42 13.66
C GLN A 18 9.85 4.89 13.62
N ALA A 19 8.93 4.16 14.27
CA ALA A 19 8.91 2.70 14.24
C ALA A 19 8.72 2.14 12.82
N VAL A 20 7.80 2.72 12.05
CA VAL A 20 7.57 2.36 10.65
C VAL A 20 8.81 2.69 9.81
N GLU A 21 9.35 3.90 9.90
CA GLU A 21 10.54 4.31 9.15
C GLU A 21 11.75 3.41 9.44
N ALA A 22 12.02 3.12 10.70
CA ALA A 22 13.13 2.25 11.10
C ALA A 22 12.96 0.82 10.57
N ARG A 23 11.75 0.25 10.69
CA ARG A 23 11.48 -1.12 10.27
C ARG A 23 11.57 -1.28 8.76
N TYR A 24 10.90 -0.41 7.99
CA TYR A 24 10.92 -0.49 6.52
C TYR A 24 12.24 -0.04 5.92
N GLY A 25 13.00 0.85 6.58
CA GLY A 25 14.38 1.18 6.21
C GLY A 25 15.31 -0.03 6.35
N ALA A 26 15.22 -0.77 7.45
CA ALA A 26 15.95 -2.03 7.62
C ALA A 26 15.50 -3.09 6.60
N ALA A 27 14.20 -3.22 6.38
CA ALA A 27 13.61 -4.15 5.44
C ALA A 27 13.94 -3.85 3.96
N ALA A 28 14.33 -2.61 3.64
CA ALA A 28 14.86 -2.26 2.31
C ALA A 28 16.29 -2.80 2.09
N GLN A 29 17.04 -3.05 3.15
CA GLN A 29 18.41 -3.59 3.09
C GLN A 29 18.43 -5.11 3.17
N GLU A 30 17.60 -5.70 4.04
CA GLU A 30 17.51 -7.14 4.26
C GLU A 30 16.04 -7.58 4.33
N GLN A 31 15.71 -8.72 3.72
CA GLN A 31 14.33 -9.23 3.69
C GLN A 31 13.81 -9.53 5.11
N GLU A 32 12.63 -9.00 5.44
CA GLU A 32 11.92 -9.29 6.69
C GLU A 32 10.74 -10.23 6.46
N ALA A 33 10.93 -11.51 6.78
CA ALA A 33 9.93 -12.56 6.54
C ALA A 33 8.60 -12.34 7.27
N CYS A 34 8.60 -11.64 8.41
CA CYS A 34 7.41 -11.40 9.22
C CYS A 34 6.42 -10.38 8.63
N LEU A 35 6.87 -9.57 7.68
CA LEU A 35 6.02 -8.61 6.99
C LEU A 35 5.30 -9.20 5.77
N CYS A 36 5.61 -10.44 5.40
CA CYS A 36 5.09 -11.06 4.19
C CYS A 36 3.90 -11.97 4.48
N THR A 37 2.82 -11.79 3.74
CA THR A 37 1.80 -12.82 3.52
C THR A 37 2.05 -13.45 2.16
N PRO A 38 2.11 -14.78 2.02
CA PRO A 38 2.28 -15.40 0.70
C PRO A 38 1.12 -15.00 -0.22
N VAL A 39 1.43 -14.25 -1.28
CA VAL A 39 0.48 -13.83 -2.30
C VAL A 39 0.96 -14.36 -3.65
N GLY A 40 0.07 -15.05 -4.38
CA GLY A 40 0.36 -15.56 -5.71
C GLY A 40 0.16 -14.47 -6.76
N PHE A 41 1.24 -13.81 -7.19
CA PHE A 41 1.25 -12.96 -8.39
C PHE A 41 1.47 -13.81 -9.65
N ASP A 42 1.07 -13.31 -10.82
CA ASP A 42 1.41 -13.96 -12.10
C ASP A 42 2.93 -14.00 -12.27
N PRO A 43 3.54 -15.20 -12.33
CA PRO A 43 5.00 -15.33 -12.47
C PRO A 43 5.55 -14.67 -13.73
N ALA A 44 4.73 -14.52 -14.78
CA ALA A 44 5.15 -13.87 -16.02
C ALA A 44 5.44 -12.38 -15.81
N LEU A 45 4.66 -11.69 -14.95
CA LEU A 45 4.83 -10.29 -14.63
C LEU A 45 6.01 -10.04 -13.69
N LEU A 46 6.44 -11.04 -12.93
CA LEU A 46 7.59 -10.92 -12.02
C LEU A 46 8.95 -11.05 -12.75
N LYS A 47 9.01 -11.71 -13.90
CA LYS A 47 10.28 -12.05 -14.60
C LYS A 47 11.16 -10.84 -14.95
N VAL A 48 10.57 -9.69 -15.21
CA VAL A 48 11.29 -8.47 -15.63
C VAL A 48 11.64 -7.57 -14.45
N ILE A 49 11.14 -7.91 -13.25
CA ILE A 49 11.35 -7.14 -12.02
C ILE A 49 12.60 -7.72 -11.34
N PRO A 50 13.59 -6.90 -10.95
CA PRO A 50 14.75 -7.36 -10.21
C PRO A 50 14.39 -8.09 -8.91
N ASP A 51 15.08 -9.19 -8.61
CA ASP A 51 14.83 -10.01 -7.41
C ASP A 51 14.84 -9.17 -6.13
N ALA A 52 15.78 -8.22 -6.03
CA ALA A 52 15.86 -7.31 -4.89
C ALA A 52 14.57 -6.50 -4.64
N VAL A 53 13.79 -6.20 -5.68
CA VAL A 53 12.48 -5.53 -5.58
C VAL A 53 11.42 -6.51 -5.13
N VAL A 54 11.41 -7.72 -5.70
CA VAL A 54 10.41 -8.76 -5.39
C VAL A 54 10.56 -9.24 -3.95
N GLU A 55 11.79 -9.47 -3.51
CA GLU A 55 12.10 -10.00 -2.17
C GLU A 55 11.84 -9.00 -1.04
N ARG A 56 11.86 -7.68 -1.34
CA ARG A 56 11.66 -6.61 -0.36
C ARG A 56 10.31 -5.92 -0.51
N ASP A 57 9.31 -6.64 -0.99
CA ASP A 57 7.92 -6.20 -1.04
C ASP A 57 7.10 -6.89 0.07
N TYR A 58 6.35 -6.10 0.82
CA TYR A 58 5.67 -6.48 2.05
C TYR A 58 4.16 -6.28 1.93
N GLY A 59 3.52 -7.04 1.07
CA GLY A 59 2.08 -6.97 0.81
C GLY A 59 1.29 -8.14 1.41
N CYS A 60 -0.03 -7.98 1.47
CA CYS A 60 -0.95 -8.99 1.98
C CYS A 60 -2.04 -9.40 0.97
N GLY A 61 -1.99 -8.86 -0.25
CA GLY A 61 -2.93 -9.17 -1.34
C GLY A 61 -2.35 -8.80 -2.69
N ASP A 62 -3.14 -9.03 -3.75
CA ASP A 62 -2.81 -8.61 -5.11
C ASP A 62 -3.83 -7.58 -5.64
N PRO A 63 -3.64 -6.28 -5.35
CA PRO A 63 -4.53 -5.23 -5.84
C PRO A 63 -4.34 -4.95 -7.33
N THR A 64 -3.29 -5.47 -7.97
CA THR A 64 -2.98 -5.22 -9.39
C THR A 64 -3.97 -5.87 -10.35
N ARG A 65 -4.71 -6.89 -9.89
CA ARG A 65 -5.77 -7.60 -10.65
C ARG A 65 -6.88 -6.68 -11.17
N TRP A 66 -7.05 -5.51 -10.61
CA TRP A 66 -8.08 -4.53 -10.99
C TRP A 66 -7.54 -3.39 -11.84
N VAL A 67 -6.29 -3.44 -12.26
CA VAL A 67 -5.67 -2.51 -13.20
C VAL A 67 -5.99 -2.95 -14.63
N LYS A 68 -6.18 -1.97 -15.53
CA LYS A 68 -6.51 -2.21 -16.94
C LYS A 68 -5.51 -1.51 -17.85
N GLN A 69 -5.45 -1.99 -19.08
CA GLN A 69 -4.64 -1.33 -20.12
C GLN A 69 -5.02 0.16 -20.27
N GLY A 70 -4.01 1.02 -20.31
CA GLY A 70 -4.17 2.45 -20.47
C GLY A 70 -4.46 3.22 -19.19
N ASP A 71 -4.68 2.57 -18.04
CA ASP A 71 -4.95 3.24 -16.76
C ASP A 71 -3.79 4.17 -16.34
N ARG A 72 -4.16 5.26 -15.67
CA ARG A 72 -3.27 6.07 -14.85
C ARG A 72 -3.38 5.59 -13.41
N VAL A 73 -2.34 4.91 -12.95
CA VAL A 73 -2.30 4.21 -11.66
C VAL A 73 -1.54 5.04 -10.63
N LEU A 74 -2.07 5.11 -9.42
CA LEU A 74 -1.39 5.61 -8.23
C LEU A 74 -1.22 4.46 -7.23
N ASP A 75 0.03 4.13 -6.90
CA ASP A 75 0.39 3.14 -5.88
C ASP A 75 0.79 3.85 -4.58
N LEU A 76 -0.04 3.71 -3.55
CA LEU A 76 0.15 4.35 -2.25
C LEU A 76 1.00 3.47 -1.34
N GLY A 77 2.15 4.00 -0.88
CA GLY A 77 3.15 3.24 -0.15
C GLY A 77 3.81 2.20 -1.06
N SER A 78 4.36 2.67 -2.17
CA SER A 78 4.85 1.79 -3.24
C SER A 78 6.07 0.94 -2.86
N GLY A 79 6.73 1.24 -1.72
CA GLY A 79 7.87 0.49 -1.22
C GLY A 79 8.95 0.27 -2.27
N SER A 80 9.40 -0.98 -2.41
CA SER A 80 10.39 -1.40 -3.42
C SER A 80 9.91 -1.25 -4.87
N GLY A 81 8.59 -1.04 -5.11
CA GLY A 81 8.00 -0.82 -6.42
C GLY A 81 7.42 -2.03 -7.10
N LYS A 82 7.34 -3.21 -6.47
CA LYS A 82 6.85 -4.44 -7.10
C LYS A 82 5.47 -4.26 -7.73
N ASN A 83 4.49 -3.75 -6.98
CA ASN A 83 3.13 -3.54 -7.52
C ASN A 83 3.13 -2.51 -8.64
N ALA A 84 3.89 -1.42 -8.52
CA ALA A 84 4.02 -0.41 -9.57
C ALA A 84 4.61 -1.00 -10.87
N PHE A 85 5.61 -1.87 -10.79
CA PHE A 85 6.19 -2.52 -11.97
C PHE A 85 5.29 -3.60 -12.58
N ILE A 86 4.49 -4.29 -11.79
CA ILE A 86 3.43 -5.17 -12.30
C ILE A 86 2.39 -4.33 -13.04
N CYS A 87 1.90 -3.25 -12.43
CA CYS A 87 0.95 -2.34 -13.05
C CYS A 87 1.49 -1.73 -14.36
N SER A 88 2.77 -1.36 -14.41
CA SER A 88 3.44 -0.86 -15.61
C SER A 88 3.22 -1.78 -16.82
N GLN A 89 3.42 -3.08 -16.62
CA GLN A 89 3.23 -4.08 -17.66
C GLN A 89 1.76 -4.22 -18.08
N ILE A 90 0.84 -4.16 -17.11
CA ILE A 90 -0.60 -4.29 -17.36
C ILE A 90 -1.13 -3.07 -18.13
N VAL A 91 -0.77 -1.85 -17.71
CA VAL A 91 -1.27 -0.63 -18.36
C VAL A 91 -0.64 -0.40 -19.73
N GLY A 92 0.55 -0.95 -19.99
CA GLY A 92 1.27 -0.84 -21.26
C GLY A 92 1.77 0.58 -21.53
N ALA A 93 2.30 0.81 -22.74
CA ALA A 93 2.95 2.06 -23.14
C ALA A 93 2.02 3.30 -23.10
N SER A 94 0.70 3.11 -23.19
CA SER A 94 -0.29 4.21 -23.14
C SER A 94 -0.70 4.61 -21.73
N GLY A 95 -0.50 3.73 -20.75
CA GLY A 95 -0.79 4.02 -19.34
C GLY A 95 0.36 4.69 -18.61
N ARG A 96 0.13 5.02 -17.35
CA ARG A 96 1.14 5.64 -16.46
C ARG A 96 1.00 5.08 -15.06
N VAL A 97 2.12 4.89 -14.37
CA VAL A 97 2.14 4.46 -12.97
C VAL A 97 2.94 5.47 -12.14
N THR A 98 2.36 5.92 -11.05
CA THR A 98 3.06 6.76 -10.06
C THR A 98 3.03 6.03 -8.73
N GLY A 99 4.20 5.66 -8.20
CA GLY A 99 4.35 5.19 -6.83
C GLY A 99 4.66 6.36 -5.90
N VAL A 100 4.02 6.41 -4.73
CA VAL A 100 4.31 7.37 -3.67
C VAL A 100 4.76 6.60 -2.45
N ASP A 101 5.92 6.97 -1.91
CA ASP A 101 6.44 6.45 -0.65
C ASP A 101 7.22 7.55 0.08
N ARG A 102 7.36 7.44 1.39
CA ARG A 102 8.15 8.36 2.21
C ARG A 102 9.50 7.79 2.64
N ASN A 103 9.69 6.47 2.51
CA ASN A 103 10.93 5.82 2.89
C ASN A 103 11.98 5.98 1.81
N ALA A 104 13.07 6.67 2.13
CA ALA A 104 14.14 7.01 1.17
C ALA A 104 14.85 5.76 0.63
N ASP A 105 15.05 4.73 1.45
CA ASP A 105 15.74 3.50 1.05
C ASP A 105 14.89 2.68 0.10
N MET A 106 13.57 2.57 0.37
CA MET A 106 12.61 1.94 -0.52
C MET A 106 12.52 2.68 -1.86
N LEU A 107 12.47 4.02 -1.84
CA LEU A 107 12.48 4.83 -3.05
C LEU A 107 13.78 4.71 -3.84
N ALA A 108 14.92 4.57 -3.17
CA ALA A 108 16.21 4.35 -3.84
C ALA A 108 16.18 3.01 -4.59
N LEU A 109 15.69 1.94 -3.95
CA LEU A 109 15.56 0.62 -4.54
C LEU A 109 14.61 0.62 -5.75
N SER A 110 13.43 1.20 -5.61
CA SER A 110 12.45 1.28 -6.70
C SER A 110 12.96 2.11 -7.88
N ARG A 111 13.58 3.27 -7.62
CA ARG A 111 14.13 4.13 -8.69
C ARG A 111 15.29 3.49 -9.46
N GLN A 112 16.14 2.70 -8.77
CA GLN A 112 17.22 1.95 -9.43
C GLN A 112 16.69 0.87 -10.37
N ALA A 113 15.53 0.32 -10.11
CA ALA A 113 14.91 -0.72 -10.93
C ALA A 113 14.23 -0.18 -12.19
N ILE A 114 13.87 1.12 -12.27
CA ILE A 114 13.17 1.71 -13.43
C ILE A 114 13.87 1.39 -14.76
N PRO A 115 15.17 1.69 -14.96
CA PRO A 115 15.81 1.47 -16.26
C PRO A 115 15.87 -0.02 -16.64
N VAL A 116 15.97 -0.92 -15.66
CA VAL A 116 16.00 -2.37 -15.89
C VAL A 116 14.64 -2.83 -16.41
N VAL A 117 13.56 -2.48 -15.72
CA VAL A 117 12.20 -2.86 -16.13
C VAL A 117 11.83 -2.17 -17.45
N ALA A 118 12.10 -0.88 -17.61
CA ALA A 118 11.82 -0.14 -18.85
C ALA A 118 12.49 -0.76 -20.06
N SER A 119 13.77 -1.17 -19.93
CA SER A 119 14.49 -1.88 -20.98
C SER A 119 13.86 -3.23 -21.34
N ALA A 120 13.39 -3.98 -20.33
CA ALA A 120 12.81 -5.29 -20.52
C ALA A 120 11.42 -5.25 -21.17
N VAL A 121 10.58 -4.23 -20.84
CA VAL A 121 9.22 -4.09 -21.38
C VAL A 121 9.17 -3.23 -22.65
N GLY A 122 10.20 -2.44 -22.93
CA GLY A 122 10.31 -1.61 -24.13
C GLY A 122 9.66 -0.21 -24.01
N PHE A 123 9.28 0.23 -22.82
CA PHE A 123 8.74 1.57 -22.55
C PHE A 123 9.01 2.01 -21.09
N ASP A 124 9.00 3.33 -20.87
CA ASP A 124 9.18 3.95 -19.56
C ASP A 124 7.90 4.70 -19.18
N ASN A 125 7.11 4.13 -18.27
CA ASN A 125 5.83 4.67 -17.85
C ASN A 125 5.65 4.69 -16.32
N VAL A 126 6.74 4.47 -15.55
CA VAL A 126 6.73 4.44 -14.07
C VAL A 126 7.55 5.61 -13.52
N ARG A 127 7.04 6.23 -12.48
CA ARG A 127 7.82 7.16 -11.66
C ARG A 127 7.55 6.93 -10.17
N PHE A 128 8.54 7.19 -9.31
CA PHE A 128 8.42 7.14 -7.87
C PHE A 128 8.65 8.52 -7.26
N VAL A 129 7.73 8.94 -6.40
CA VAL A 129 7.68 10.27 -5.80
C VAL A 129 7.80 10.14 -4.29
N ASP A 130 8.66 10.97 -3.70
CA ASP A 130 8.77 11.10 -2.25
C ASP A 130 7.58 11.89 -1.70
N GLY A 131 6.87 11.30 -0.74
CA GLY A 131 5.73 11.95 -0.11
C GLY A 131 4.95 11.03 0.83
N ALA A 132 4.21 11.66 1.75
CA ALA A 132 3.29 10.98 2.62
C ALA A 132 1.96 10.73 1.89
N ILE A 133 1.44 9.51 1.97
CA ILE A 133 0.21 9.11 1.26
C ILE A 133 -1.03 9.86 1.75
N GLU A 134 -1.04 10.32 3.00
CA GLU A 134 -2.08 11.18 3.57
C GLU A 134 -1.97 12.64 3.12
N ALA A 135 -0.89 13.03 2.44
CA ALA A 135 -0.60 14.40 2.05
C ALA A 135 -0.38 14.57 0.53
N LEU A 136 -1.16 13.89 -0.30
CA LEU A 136 -1.08 13.98 -1.77
C LEU A 136 -1.43 15.38 -2.31
N ASP A 137 -2.00 16.24 -1.48
CA ASP A 137 -2.29 17.65 -1.72
C ASP A 137 -1.14 18.58 -1.33
N ALA A 138 -0.05 18.05 -0.76
CA ALA A 138 1.11 18.86 -0.38
C ALA A 138 1.72 19.54 -1.62
N PRO A 139 2.09 20.85 -1.49
CA PRO A 139 2.66 21.57 -2.62
C PRO A 139 4.06 21.06 -2.96
N THR A 140 4.31 20.87 -4.25
CA THR A 140 5.65 20.64 -4.80
C THR A 140 6.45 21.95 -4.87
N ALA A 141 7.69 21.89 -5.31
CA ALA A 141 8.52 23.08 -5.51
C ALA A 141 7.91 24.09 -6.52
N THR A 142 7.01 23.64 -7.38
CA THR A 142 6.27 24.49 -8.33
C THR A 142 4.97 25.06 -7.78
N GLY A 143 4.59 24.68 -6.55
CA GLY A 143 3.32 25.05 -5.92
C GLY A 143 2.12 24.18 -6.28
N GLU A 144 2.28 23.27 -7.24
CA GLU A 144 1.24 22.29 -7.61
C GLU A 144 1.15 21.17 -6.57
N PRO A 145 -0.01 20.54 -6.39
CA PRO A 145 -0.13 19.38 -5.49
C PRO A 145 0.73 18.21 -5.97
N LEU A 146 1.23 17.40 -5.04
CA LEU A 146 2.03 16.21 -5.32
C LEU A 146 1.37 15.30 -6.36
N ILE A 147 0.07 15.08 -6.21
CA ILE A 147 -0.78 14.39 -7.19
C ILE A 147 -1.97 15.29 -7.52
N ALA A 148 -2.15 15.61 -8.78
CA ALA A 148 -3.19 16.51 -9.27
C ALA A 148 -4.61 15.93 -9.12
N ASP A 149 -5.62 16.77 -8.97
CA ASP A 149 -7.03 16.40 -8.90
C ASP A 149 -7.48 15.68 -10.16
N GLY A 150 -8.25 14.60 -9.99
CA GLY A 150 -8.86 13.87 -11.12
C GLY A 150 -7.86 13.28 -12.13
N SER A 151 -6.60 13.13 -11.72
CA SER A 151 -5.52 12.68 -12.62
C SER A 151 -5.32 11.17 -12.67
N ILE A 152 -6.02 10.40 -11.83
CA ILE A 152 -5.80 8.97 -11.59
C ILE A 152 -7.07 8.17 -11.93
N ASP A 153 -6.92 7.07 -12.63
CA ASP A 153 -8.01 6.14 -12.95
C ASP A 153 -8.15 5.03 -11.91
N VAL A 154 -7.02 4.63 -11.33
CA VAL A 154 -6.98 3.61 -10.26
C VAL A 154 -6.00 4.02 -9.16
N VAL A 155 -6.48 4.01 -7.93
CA VAL A 155 -5.63 4.06 -6.73
C VAL A 155 -5.52 2.65 -6.17
N LEU A 156 -4.30 2.17 -5.98
CA LEU A 156 -4.04 0.93 -5.29
C LEU A 156 -3.13 1.14 -4.07
N SER A 157 -3.19 0.19 -3.16
CA SER A 157 -2.30 0.12 -2.00
C SER A 157 -2.22 -1.33 -1.50
N ASN A 158 -1.10 -1.68 -0.88
CA ASN A 158 -0.88 -3.04 -0.38
C ASN A 158 -0.22 -3.00 1.01
N CYS A 159 -1.02 -3.19 2.06
CA CYS A 159 -0.60 -3.25 3.46
C CYS A 159 0.03 -1.94 4.00
N VAL A 160 -0.54 -0.79 3.68
CA VAL A 160 0.04 0.53 4.04
C VAL A 160 -0.93 1.43 4.81
N LEU A 161 -2.24 1.37 4.53
CA LEU A 161 -3.21 2.30 5.15
C LEU A 161 -3.25 2.15 6.68
N ASN A 162 -2.99 0.96 7.18
CA ASN A 162 -2.91 0.68 8.62
C ASN A 162 -1.74 1.39 9.32
N LEU A 163 -0.71 1.79 8.58
CA LEU A 163 0.46 2.51 9.11
C LEU A 163 0.20 4.01 9.26
N VAL A 164 -0.89 4.52 8.70
CA VAL A 164 -1.28 5.93 8.81
C VAL A 164 -1.92 6.22 10.14
N ASN A 165 -1.44 7.27 10.81
CA ASN A 165 -2.00 7.72 12.08
C ASN A 165 -3.51 7.92 11.97
N PRO A 166 -4.33 7.45 12.94
CA PRO A 166 -5.78 7.58 12.90
C PRO A 166 -6.28 9.02 12.67
N SER A 167 -5.60 10.02 13.21
CA SER A 167 -5.94 11.43 13.01
C SER A 167 -5.74 11.95 11.57
N ALA A 168 -4.96 11.24 10.76
CA ALA A 168 -4.70 11.60 9.35
C ALA A 168 -5.53 10.78 8.35
N ARG A 169 -6.31 9.82 8.81
CA ARG A 169 -7.08 8.90 7.94
C ARG A 169 -8.14 9.60 7.12
N ASP A 170 -8.85 10.57 7.68
CA ASP A 170 -9.84 11.34 6.93
C ASP A 170 -9.19 12.13 5.79
N ARG A 171 -8.00 12.70 6.03
CA ARG A 171 -7.22 13.39 5.00
C ARG A 171 -6.74 12.43 3.92
N LEU A 172 -6.24 11.24 4.31
CA LEU A 172 -5.85 10.17 3.38
C LEU A 172 -7.00 9.81 2.44
N LEU A 173 -8.16 9.45 3.01
CA LEU A 173 -9.32 9.03 2.23
C LEU A 173 -9.88 10.17 1.36
N GLY A 174 -9.90 11.40 1.88
CA GLY A 174 -10.25 12.60 1.12
C GLY A 174 -9.31 12.81 -0.07
N ASN A 175 -8.00 12.63 0.11
CA ASN A 175 -7.00 12.70 -0.95
C ASN A 175 -7.18 11.57 -1.99
N ILE A 176 -7.45 10.34 -1.57
CA ILE A 176 -7.76 9.24 -2.51
C ILE A 176 -8.94 9.63 -3.40
N ARG A 177 -10.02 10.16 -2.80
CA ARG A 177 -11.19 10.60 -3.57
C ARG A 177 -10.87 11.78 -4.50
N ARG A 178 -10.08 12.75 -4.05
CA ARG A 178 -9.69 13.95 -4.82
C ARG A 178 -8.92 13.58 -6.08
N VAL A 179 -7.88 12.73 -5.96
CA VAL A 179 -6.99 12.39 -7.09
C VAL A 179 -7.65 11.52 -8.15
N LEU A 180 -8.67 10.74 -7.78
CA LEU A 180 -9.40 9.90 -8.74
C LEU A 180 -10.19 10.74 -9.74
N ALA A 181 -10.12 10.37 -11.01
CA ALA A 181 -11.00 10.84 -12.06
C ALA A 181 -12.47 10.41 -11.80
N PRO A 182 -13.47 11.07 -12.39
CA PRO A 182 -14.83 10.54 -12.42
C PRO A 182 -14.84 9.10 -12.97
N GLY A 183 -15.59 8.19 -12.33
CA GLY A 183 -15.58 6.77 -12.66
C GLY A 183 -14.30 6.01 -12.31
N GLY A 184 -13.32 6.68 -11.70
CA GLY A 184 -12.12 6.04 -11.18
C GLY A 184 -12.41 5.09 -10.01
N ARG A 185 -11.48 4.21 -9.70
CA ARG A 185 -11.68 3.14 -8.71
C ARG A 185 -10.51 3.01 -7.74
N VAL A 186 -10.76 2.38 -6.61
CA VAL A 186 -9.73 1.93 -5.67
C VAL A 186 -9.66 0.42 -5.66
N ALA A 187 -8.45 -0.12 -5.45
CA ALA A 187 -8.17 -1.50 -5.14
C ALA A 187 -7.13 -1.53 -4.01
N ILE A 188 -7.58 -1.78 -2.79
CA ILE A 188 -6.73 -1.69 -1.60
C ILE A 188 -6.70 -3.04 -0.90
N SER A 189 -5.53 -3.65 -0.85
CA SER A 189 -5.27 -4.84 -0.04
C SER A 189 -4.68 -4.39 1.29
N ASP A 190 -5.32 -4.78 2.40
CA ASP A 190 -4.82 -4.47 3.75
C ASP A 190 -5.32 -5.50 4.77
N ILE A 191 -4.80 -5.42 5.98
CA ILE A 191 -5.25 -6.23 7.12
C ILE A 191 -6.40 -5.50 7.81
N VAL A 192 -7.48 -6.20 8.07
CA VAL A 192 -8.60 -5.72 8.91
C VAL A 192 -8.74 -6.60 10.15
N CYS A 193 -9.45 -6.11 11.16
CA CYS A 193 -9.73 -6.83 12.38
C CYS A 193 -11.24 -6.98 12.63
N ASP A 194 -11.63 -8.04 13.34
CA ASP A 194 -13.03 -8.32 13.67
C ASP A 194 -13.58 -7.36 14.74
N GLN A 195 -12.71 -6.87 15.64
CA GLN A 195 -13.02 -5.97 16.75
C GLN A 195 -12.11 -4.75 16.71
N GLU A 196 -12.51 -3.65 17.37
CA GLU A 196 -11.65 -2.49 17.53
C GLU A 196 -10.38 -2.84 18.32
N VAL A 197 -9.24 -2.39 17.80
CA VAL A 197 -7.95 -2.60 18.48
C VAL A 197 -7.85 -1.66 19.68
N PRO A 198 -7.65 -2.16 20.91
CA PRO A 198 -7.51 -1.34 22.11
C PRO A 198 -6.31 -0.38 22.02
N LEU A 199 -6.44 0.83 22.61
CA LEU A 199 -5.39 1.85 22.57
C LEU A 199 -4.02 1.36 23.06
N ARG A 200 -3.98 0.49 24.07
CA ARG A 200 -2.73 -0.08 24.58
C ARG A 200 -1.97 -0.91 23.52
N LEU A 201 -2.69 -1.61 22.64
CA LEU A 201 -2.09 -2.33 21.52
C LEU A 201 -1.70 -1.39 20.38
N GLN A 202 -2.48 -0.31 20.16
CA GLN A 202 -2.14 0.70 19.16
C GLN A 202 -0.84 1.45 19.51
N GLN A 203 -0.49 1.51 20.81
CA GLN A 203 0.74 2.14 21.29
C GLN A 203 1.98 1.23 21.22
N ASP A 204 1.82 -0.05 20.86
CA ASP A 204 2.92 -0.98 20.67
C ASP A 204 3.57 -0.76 19.28
N PRO A 205 4.83 -0.29 19.23
CA PRO A 205 5.48 0.05 17.95
C PRO A 205 5.76 -1.17 17.07
N ASP A 206 5.97 -2.35 17.64
CA ASP A 206 6.15 -3.60 16.87
C ASP A 206 4.84 -4.03 16.20
N LEU A 207 3.73 -4.01 16.95
CA LEU A 207 2.42 -4.32 16.39
C LEU A 207 1.98 -3.27 15.38
N TRP A 208 2.30 -1.98 15.63
CA TRP A 208 1.98 -0.90 14.70
C TRP A 208 2.72 -1.05 13.39
N SER A 209 4.05 -1.13 13.42
CA SER A 209 4.87 -1.27 12.23
C SER A 209 4.67 -2.60 11.49
N GLY A 210 4.09 -3.59 12.15
CA GLY A 210 3.66 -4.87 11.58
C GLY A 210 2.24 -4.87 10.98
N CYS A 211 1.61 -3.71 10.72
CA CYS A 211 0.25 -3.56 10.17
C CYS A 211 -0.87 -4.18 11.04
N ILE A 212 -0.60 -4.48 12.32
CA ILE A 212 -1.55 -5.13 13.23
C ILE A 212 -2.37 -4.11 14.00
N SER A 213 -1.72 -3.33 14.85
CA SER A 213 -2.43 -2.51 15.82
C SER A 213 -3.06 -1.25 15.22
N GLY A 214 -2.67 -0.88 14.00
CA GLY A 214 -3.33 0.15 13.21
C GLY A 214 -4.45 -0.39 12.30
N ALA A 215 -4.77 -1.68 12.34
CA ALA A 215 -5.78 -2.27 11.48
C ALA A 215 -7.16 -1.62 11.70
N TRP A 216 -7.88 -1.41 10.60
CA TRP A 216 -9.27 -0.97 10.66
C TRP A 216 -10.17 -2.14 11.08
N GLN A 217 -11.20 -1.83 11.88
CA GLN A 217 -12.29 -2.78 12.05
C GLN A 217 -12.99 -3.01 10.70
N GLU A 218 -13.28 -4.27 10.37
CA GLU A 218 -13.72 -4.72 9.04
C GLU A 218 -14.90 -3.91 8.48
N GLN A 219 -15.95 -3.69 9.26
CA GLN A 219 -17.12 -2.94 8.80
C GLN A 219 -16.85 -1.43 8.77
N ALA A 220 -16.04 -0.91 9.69
CA ALA A 220 -15.67 0.50 9.71
C ALA A 220 -14.85 0.88 8.47
N PHE A 221 -14.02 -0.03 7.96
CA PHE A 221 -13.24 0.21 6.74
C PHE A 221 -14.14 0.39 5.51
N LEU A 222 -15.15 -0.44 5.31
CA LEU A 222 -16.13 -0.27 4.23
C LEU A 222 -16.90 1.04 4.38
N LYS A 223 -17.43 1.30 5.58
CA LYS A 223 -18.21 2.52 5.89
C LYS A 223 -17.43 3.81 5.65
N ALA A 224 -16.12 3.81 5.88
CA ALA A 224 -15.28 4.98 5.64
C ALA A 224 -15.27 5.40 4.15
N PHE A 225 -15.23 4.44 3.23
CA PHE A 225 -15.36 4.71 1.79
C PHE A 225 -16.80 5.09 1.40
N GLU A 226 -17.81 4.41 1.93
CA GLU A 226 -19.22 4.74 1.69
C GLU A 226 -19.55 6.18 2.13
N ALA A 227 -19.06 6.60 3.30
CA ALA A 227 -19.26 7.95 3.83
C ALA A 227 -18.68 9.05 2.93
N LEU A 228 -17.64 8.74 2.17
CA LEU A 228 -17.07 9.65 1.16
C LEU A 228 -17.81 9.60 -0.18
N GLY A 229 -18.90 8.85 -0.30
CA GLY A 229 -19.70 8.74 -1.53
C GLY A 229 -19.08 7.86 -2.60
N PHE A 230 -18.22 6.91 -2.22
CA PHE A 230 -17.86 5.82 -3.12
C PHE A 230 -19.03 4.85 -3.27
N GLU A 231 -19.13 4.26 -4.45
CA GLU A 231 -20.18 3.28 -4.80
C GLU A 231 -19.55 1.88 -4.93
N GLN A 232 -20.39 0.83 -4.81
CA GLN A 232 -19.98 -0.57 -4.93
C GLN A 232 -18.86 -0.97 -3.98
N VAL A 233 -18.84 -0.38 -2.79
CA VAL A 233 -17.84 -0.66 -1.76
C VAL A 233 -18.02 -2.09 -1.27
N ARG A 234 -16.98 -2.92 -1.42
CA ARG A 234 -17.04 -4.33 -1.04
C ARG A 234 -15.64 -4.93 -0.89
N TYR A 235 -15.57 -6.04 -0.21
CA TYR A 235 -14.40 -6.91 -0.28
C TYR A 235 -14.51 -7.83 -1.50
N ALA A 236 -13.51 -7.78 -2.38
CA ALA A 236 -13.38 -8.69 -3.51
C ALA A 236 -12.68 -9.98 -3.09
N ASP A 237 -11.70 -9.86 -2.20
CA ASP A 237 -11.02 -10.97 -1.56
C ASP A 237 -11.05 -10.78 -0.04
N ARG A 238 -11.19 -11.88 0.70
CA ARG A 238 -11.14 -11.93 2.16
C ARG A 238 -10.63 -13.30 2.59
N SER A 239 -9.57 -13.33 3.39
CA SER A 239 -9.04 -14.58 3.91
C SER A 239 -10.05 -15.29 4.83
N GLU A 240 -10.31 -16.57 4.59
CA GLU A 240 -11.21 -17.38 5.43
C GLU A 240 -10.64 -17.54 6.84
N GLN A 241 -9.34 -17.83 6.94
CA GLN A 241 -8.65 -17.97 8.21
C GLN A 241 -7.98 -16.65 8.61
N PRO A 242 -7.91 -16.33 9.91
CA PRO A 242 -7.14 -15.18 10.37
C PRO A 242 -5.66 -15.40 10.04
N TRP A 243 -5.02 -14.36 9.54
CA TRP A 243 -3.57 -14.33 9.37
C TRP A 243 -2.86 -14.32 10.73
N ARG A 244 -3.44 -13.61 11.69
CA ARG A 244 -2.92 -13.52 13.07
C ARG A 244 -4.07 -13.34 14.07
N VAL A 245 -3.84 -13.81 15.31
CA VAL A 245 -4.73 -13.54 16.45
C VAL A 245 -3.88 -12.92 17.56
N VAL A 246 -4.28 -11.75 18.05
CA VAL A 246 -3.61 -11.04 19.13
C VAL A 246 -4.65 -10.73 20.20
N GLU A 247 -4.47 -11.27 21.41
CA GLU A 247 -5.40 -11.10 22.53
C GLU A 247 -6.87 -11.39 22.19
N GLY A 248 -7.11 -12.38 21.34
CA GLY A 248 -8.45 -12.79 20.92
C GLY A 248 -9.05 -11.95 19.77
N ILE A 249 -8.35 -10.94 19.29
CA ILE A 249 -8.73 -10.17 18.09
C ILE A 249 -8.18 -10.90 16.87
N GLU A 250 -9.03 -11.17 15.89
CA GLU A 250 -8.65 -11.83 14.64
C GLU A 250 -8.29 -10.78 13.56
N PHE A 251 -7.14 -10.95 12.95
CA PHE A 251 -6.64 -10.11 11.86
C PHE A 251 -6.65 -10.89 10.55
N ARG A 252 -7.23 -10.32 9.48
CA ARG A 252 -7.42 -10.96 8.17
C ARG A 252 -6.98 -10.06 7.04
N ALA A 253 -6.40 -10.67 6.01
CA ALA A 253 -6.14 -9.97 4.75
C ALA A 253 -7.44 -9.83 3.96
N VAL A 254 -7.66 -8.63 3.41
CA VAL A 254 -8.79 -8.31 2.53
C VAL A 254 -8.30 -7.52 1.32
N THR A 255 -9.09 -7.52 0.23
CA THR A 255 -8.95 -6.54 -0.84
C THR A 255 -10.26 -5.80 -1.01
N LEU A 256 -10.26 -4.51 -0.69
CA LEU A 256 -11.39 -3.60 -0.84
C LEU A 256 -11.41 -3.03 -2.26
N LEU A 257 -12.58 -3.05 -2.87
CA LEU A 257 -12.90 -2.33 -4.11
C LEU A 257 -13.97 -1.30 -3.85
N ALA A 258 -13.84 -0.14 -4.50
CA ALA A 258 -14.86 0.89 -4.54
C ALA A 258 -14.69 1.77 -5.78
N ASN A 259 -15.77 2.38 -6.26
CA ASN A 259 -15.76 3.24 -7.43
C ASN A 259 -16.13 4.68 -7.03
N LYS A 260 -15.40 5.66 -7.59
CA LYS A 260 -15.81 7.06 -7.52
C LYS A 260 -16.95 7.28 -8.50
N LYS A 261 -18.02 7.91 -8.04
CA LYS A 261 -19.16 8.29 -8.89
C LYS A 261 -18.70 9.21 -10.06
N ASN A 262 -19.34 9.05 -11.20
CA ASN A 262 -19.14 9.93 -12.37
C ASN A 262 -19.55 11.36 -12.10
#